data_49c103e928a5c6223349ff15c434282d
#
_entry.id   49c103e928a5c6223349ff15c434282d
#
_cell.length_a   1.000
_cell.length_b   1.000
_cell.length_c   1.000
_cell.angle_alpha   90.00
_cell.angle_beta   90.00
_cell.angle_gamma   90.00
#
_symmetry.space_group_name_H-M   'P 1'
#
loop_
_entity.id
_entity.type
_entity.pdbx_description
1 polymer ?
#
loop_
_entity_poly.entity_id
_entity_poly.type
_entity_poly.pdbx_seq_one_letter_code
_entity_poly.pdbx_strand_id
1 'polypeptide(L)'
;MSQSITMYTTEWWPDCWRAKKVMDSMQVAYTEINISQDEDAIEKVIRLNNGNRSVPTIVFPDGSVMTEPSTTKLMQKLQAL
;
A
#
# COMPACT_ATOMS: atom_id res chain seq x y z
N MET A 1 -8.75 19.56 2.81
CA MET A 1 -8.18 18.76 1.73
C MET A 1 -7.98 17.34 2.16
N SER A 2 -8.52 16.43 1.43
CA SER A 2 -8.33 15.04 1.75
C SER A 2 -6.95 14.58 1.31
N GLN A 3 -6.23 13.98 2.21
CA GLN A 3 -5.01 13.25 1.91
C GLN A 3 -5.39 11.79 1.87
N SER A 4 -5.13 11.14 0.76
CA SER A 4 -5.51 9.74 0.63
C SER A 4 -4.30 8.87 0.37
N ILE A 5 -4.27 7.77 1.09
CA ILE A 5 -3.30 6.69 0.90
C ILE A 5 -4.02 5.59 0.15
N THR A 6 -3.40 5.06 -0.90
CA THR A 6 -3.93 3.92 -1.65
C THR A 6 -3.03 2.73 -1.44
N MET A 7 -3.62 1.61 -1.01
CA MET A 7 -2.88 0.37 -0.79
C MET A 7 -3.38 -0.70 -1.76
N TYR A 8 -2.49 -1.20 -2.60
CA TYR A 8 -2.78 -2.32 -3.51
C TYR A 8 -2.41 -3.62 -2.81
N THR A 9 -3.35 -4.54 -2.71
CA THR A 9 -3.21 -5.75 -1.90
C THR A 9 -3.71 -6.99 -2.63
N THR A 10 -3.43 -8.14 -2.04
CA THR A 10 -4.17 -9.39 -2.31
C THR A 10 -4.62 -9.97 -0.98
N GLU A 11 -5.67 -10.79 -1.01
CA GLU A 11 -6.28 -11.30 0.23
C GLU A 11 -5.47 -12.38 0.92
N TRP A 12 -4.60 -13.06 0.19
CA TRP A 12 -3.85 -14.20 0.75
C TRP A 12 -2.40 -13.88 1.07
N TRP A 13 -1.96 -12.63 0.91
CA TRP A 13 -0.55 -12.27 1.13
C TRP A 13 -0.35 -11.72 2.53
N PRO A 14 0.49 -12.39 3.38
CA PRO A 14 0.64 -11.98 4.79
C PRO A 14 1.14 -10.55 4.99
N ASP A 15 2.00 -10.07 4.09
CA ASP A 15 2.52 -8.70 4.20
C ASP A 15 1.43 -7.66 4.03
N CYS A 16 0.41 -7.94 3.22
CA CYS A 16 -0.73 -7.04 3.07
C CYS A 16 -1.51 -6.95 4.38
N TRP A 17 -1.71 -8.07 5.04
CA TRP A 17 -2.39 -8.10 6.33
C TRP A 17 -1.62 -7.30 7.38
N ARG A 18 -0.28 -7.46 7.42
CA ARG A 18 0.55 -6.70 8.36
C ARG A 18 0.47 -5.20 8.12
N ALA A 19 0.53 -4.78 6.86
CA ALA A 19 0.42 -3.36 6.52
C ALA A 19 -0.91 -2.77 6.95
N LYS A 20 -2.00 -3.51 6.74
CA LYS A 20 -3.33 -3.06 7.18
C LYS A 20 -3.39 -2.94 8.69
N LYS A 21 -2.80 -3.89 9.41
CA LYS A 21 -2.75 -3.83 10.87
C LYS A 21 -2.00 -2.60 11.37
N VAL A 22 -0.89 -2.25 10.73
CA VAL A 22 -0.15 -1.05 11.09
C VAL A 22 -1.00 0.20 10.91
N MET A 23 -1.67 0.32 9.77
CA MET A 23 -2.51 1.49 9.50
C MET A 23 -3.68 1.58 10.46
N ASP A 24 -4.32 0.45 10.75
CA ASP A 24 -5.44 0.41 11.70
C ASP A 24 -4.98 0.80 13.10
N SER A 25 -3.82 0.31 13.54
CA SER A 25 -3.33 0.62 14.88
C SER A 25 -2.94 2.08 15.04
N MET A 26 -2.53 2.73 13.96
CA MET A 26 -2.18 4.15 13.95
C MET A 26 -3.38 5.04 13.58
N GLN A 27 -4.55 4.45 13.36
CA GLN A 27 -5.78 5.16 13.01
C GLN A 27 -5.62 5.99 11.73
N VAL A 28 -4.90 5.43 10.75
CA VAL A 28 -4.67 6.08 9.46
C VAL A 28 -5.66 5.52 8.45
N ALA A 29 -6.42 6.41 7.81
CA ALA A 29 -7.38 6.03 6.77
C ALA A 29 -6.65 5.74 5.47
N TYR A 30 -7.13 4.75 4.72
CA TYR A 30 -6.58 4.40 3.42
C TYR A 30 -7.65 3.75 2.55
N THR A 31 -7.42 3.77 1.23
CA THR A 31 -8.25 3.06 0.28
C THR A 31 -7.52 1.77 -0.11
N GLU A 32 -8.18 0.64 0.06
CA GLU A 32 -7.61 -0.65 -0.31
C GLU A 32 -8.14 -1.06 -1.67
N ILE A 33 -7.23 -1.45 -2.57
CA ILE A 33 -7.58 -1.98 -3.89
C ILE A 33 -7.02 -3.40 -3.98
N ASN A 34 -7.92 -4.38 -4.04
CA ASN A 34 -7.53 -5.77 -4.21
C ASN A 34 -7.25 -6.01 -5.70
N ILE A 35 -6.00 -6.36 -6.02
CA ILE A 35 -5.59 -6.48 -7.43
C ILE A 35 -5.88 -7.87 -8.01
N SER A 36 -6.32 -8.81 -7.20
CA SER A 36 -6.44 -10.21 -7.66
C SER A 36 -7.46 -10.37 -8.79
N GLN A 37 -8.43 -9.45 -8.90
CA GLN A 37 -9.47 -9.51 -9.93
C GLN A 37 -9.59 -8.22 -10.73
N ASP A 38 -8.55 -7.38 -10.69
CA ASP A 38 -8.59 -6.06 -11.34
C ASP A 38 -7.33 -5.90 -12.19
N GLU A 39 -7.47 -6.15 -13.48
CA GLU A 39 -6.33 -6.10 -14.41
C GLU A 39 -5.73 -4.70 -14.51
N ASP A 40 -6.55 -3.66 -14.45
CA ASP A 40 -6.06 -2.28 -14.49
C ASP A 40 -5.21 -1.96 -13.26
N ALA A 41 -5.64 -2.44 -12.09
CA ALA A 41 -4.88 -2.26 -10.86
C ALA A 41 -3.57 -3.04 -10.89
N ILE A 42 -3.59 -4.26 -11.45
CA ILE A 42 -2.36 -5.06 -11.62
C ILE A 42 -1.37 -4.31 -12.50
N GLU A 43 -1.84 -3.77 -13.63
CA GLU A 43 -0.99 -3.01 -14.52
C GLU A 43 -0.37 -1.81 -13.83
N LYS A 44 -1.16 -1.11 -13.02
CA LYS A 44 -0.68 0.05 -12.29
C LYS A 44 0.39 -0.33 -11.28
N VAL A 45 0.20 -1.43 -10.56
CA VAL A 45 1.19 -1.94 -9.60
C VAL A 45 2.50 -2.28 -10.31
N ILE A 46 2.42 -2.98 -11.45
CA ILE A 46 3.60 -3.33 -12.23
C ILE A 46 4.34 -2.08 -12.69
N ARG A 47 3.61 -1.07 -13.12
CA ARG A 47 4.19 0.19 -13.57
C ARG A 47 4.87 0.94 -12.43
N LEU A 48 4.25 0.96 -11.25
CA LEU A 48 4.80 1.63 -10.06
C LEU A 48 6.06 0.93 -9.55
N ASN A 49 6.18 -0.37 -9.78
CA ASN A 49 7.28 -1.19 -9.25
C ASN A 49 8.30 -1.59 -10.33
N ASN A 50 8.34 -0.87 -11.44
CA ASN A 50 9.31 -1.10 -12.51
C ASN A 50 9.27 -2.53 -13.05
N GLY A 51 8.07 -3.08 -13.20
CA GLY A 51 7.86 -4.39 -13.79
C GLY A 51 7.54 -5.50 -12.80
N ASN A 52 7.51 -5.21 -11.51
CA ASN A 52 7.23 -6.22 -10.49
C ASN A 52 5.79 -6.12 -10.00
N ARG A 53 5.17 -7.28 -9.82
CA ARG A 53 3.79 -7.39 -9.32
C ARG A 53 3.79 -7.61 -7.82
N SER A 54 4.52 -6.78 -7.08
CA SER A 54 4.68 -6.94 -5.64
C SER A 54 3.56 -6.27 -4.86
N VAL A 55 3.07 -6.90 -3.81
CA VAL A 55 2.09 -6.35 -2.90
C VAL A 55 2.54 -6.59 -1.45
N PRO A 56 2.19 -5.71 -0.52
CA PRO A 56 1.44 -4.49 -0.72
C PRO A 56 2.27 -3.39 -1.41
N THR A 57 1.62 -2.63 -2.28
CA THR A 57 2.20 -1.41 -2.85
C THR A 57 1.36 -0.25 -2.34
N ILE A 58 2.00 0.69 -1.68
CA ILE A 58 1.32 1.78 -0.98
C ILE A 58 1.73 3.11 -1.60
N VAL A 59 0.74 3.85 -2.08
CA VAL A 59 0.95 5.17 -2.67
C VAL A 59 0.49 6.22 -1.68
N PHE A 60 1.36 7.17 -1.36
CA PHE A 60 1.09 8.21 -0.37
C PHE A 60 0.65 9.52 -1.05
N PRO A 61 0.02 10.43 -0.28
CA PRO A 61 -0.47 11.69 -0.87
C PRO A 61 0.62 12.55 -1.49
N ASP A 62 1.86 12.42 -1.04
CA ASP A 62 2.99 13.16 -1.59
C ASP A 62 3.54 12.55 -2.88
N GLY A 63 2.94 11.48 -3.37
CA GLY A 63 3.37 10.78 -4.57
C GLY A 63 4.41 9.70 -4.35
N SER A 64 4.91 9.55 -3.12
CA SER A 64 5.88 8.49 -2.83
C SER A 64 5.21 7.12 -2.78
N VAL A 65 5.99 6.09 -3.04
CA VAL A 65 5.51 4.70 -3.10
C VAL A 65 6.38 3.84 -2.22
N MET A 66 5.76 2.97 -1.43
CA MET A 66 6.47 1.93 -0.69
C MET A 66 5.98 0.57 -1.16
N THR A 67 6.93 -0.33 -1.41
CA THR A 67 6.64 -1.69 -1.88
C THR A 67 7.12 -2.68 -0.84
N GLU A 68 6.21 -3.50 -0.34
CA GLU A 68 6.49 -4.50 0.70
C GLU A 68 7.31 -3.91 1.86
N PRO A 69 6.88 -2.76 2.43
CA PRO A 69 7.67 -2.14 3.47
C PRO A 69 7.69 -2.97 4.75
N SER A 70 8.79 -2.90 5.50
CA SER A 70 8.82 -3.44 6.85
C SER A 70 7.87 -2.65 7.74
N THR A 71 7.42 -3.28 8.82
CA THR A 71 6.53 -2.60 9.78
C THR A 71 7.16 -1.31 10.29
N THR A 72 8.45 -1.35 10.64
CA THR A 72 9.14 -0.17 11.16
C THR A 72 9.18 0.96 10.15
N LYS A 73 9.53 0.66 8.90
CA LYS A 73 9.60 1.68 7.85
C LYS A 73 8.23 2.26 7.54
N LEU A 74 7.19 1.43 7.52
CA LEU A 74 5.84 1.92 7.29
C LEU A 74 5.40 2.83 8.41
N MET A 75 5.63 2.46 9.66
CA MET A 75 5.29 3.30 10.80
C MET A 75 6.01 4.65 10.75
N GLN A 76 7.30 4.64 10.40
CA GLN A 76 8.07 5.88 10.28
C GLN A 76 7.47 6.80 9.21
N LYS A 77 7.10 6.24 8.06
CA LYS A 77 6.48 7.03 6.98
C LYS A 77 5.15 7.62 7.42
N LEU A 78 4.32 6.84 8.10
CA LEU A 78 3.02 7.31 8.56
C LEU A 78 3.14 8.40 9.61
N GLN A 79 4.15 8.33 10.46
CA GLN A 79 4.39 9.36 11.47
C GLN A 79 4.86 10.67 10.84
N ALA A 80 5.45 10.61 9.66
CA ALA A 80 5.98 11.79 8.97
C ALA A 80 4.94 12.50 8.08
N LEU A 81 3.76 11.92 7.94
CA LEU A 81 2.72 12.52 7.08
C LEU A 81 2.10 13.78 7.69
#